data_d448cfbcc74b1e5110d0683727e128b7
#
_entry.id   d448cfbcc74b1e5110d0683727e128b7
#
_cell.length_a   1.000
_cell.length_b   1.000
_cell.length_c   1.000
_cell.angle_alpha   90.00
_cell.angle_beta   90.00
_cell.angle_gamma   90.00
#
_symmetry.space_group_name_H-M   'P 1'
#
loop_
_entity.id
_entity.type
_entity.pdbx_description
1 polymer ?
#
loop_
_entity_poly.entity_id
_entity_poly.type
_entity_poly.pdbx_seq_one_letter_code
_entity_poly.pdbx_strand_id
1 'polypeptide(L)'
;MIELRNITKSFDKMKAVDNVSVTIRENTVFGLIGTNGAGKSTVLRMIAGVLEPEQGEIAIDGLPVFDNMDAKKKLYFIADEPYFFANCNAVDMQKYLISVYPEFAVEDFYNYLVNFGLDKKRKVNTYSKGMRKQLALICGICSGAKYLLCDETFDGLDPVMRQGIKSIFASEMERRGMTPVIASHNLRELEDICDHVGLLHKGGVLLSKDLEDMKCNIQKIQCV
;
A
#
# COMPACT_ATOMS: atom_id res chain seq x y z
N MET A 1 -4.82 -7.78 11.56
CA MET A 1 -4.21 -6.58 12.19
C MET A 1 -2.71 -6.57 11.95
N ILE A 2 -2.10 -5.42 11.63
CA ILE A 2 -0.64 -5.24 11.54
C ILE A 2 -0.19 -4.42 12.75
N GLU A 3 0.81 -4.89 13.48
CA GLU A 3 1.34 -4.23 14.67
C GLU A 3 2.84 -3.94 14.50
N LEU A 4 3.21 -2.68 14.64
CA LEU A 4 4.59 -2.22 14.70
C LEU A 4 4.88 -1.79 16.15
N ARG A 5 5.93 -2.33 16.77
CA ARG A 5 6.28 -2.07 18.16
C ARG A 5 7.71 -1.59 18.28
N ASN A 6 7.88 -0.29 18.54
CA ASN A 6 9.18 0.37 18.77
C ASN A 6 10.22 0.08 17.68
N ILE A 7 9.78 0.03 16.41
CA ILE A 7 10.66 -0.30 15.30
C ILE A 7 11.64 0.83 14.99
N THR A 8 12.90 0.46 14.80
CA THR A 8 13.99 1.38 14.41
C THR A 8 14.75 0.79 13.24
N LYS A 9 15.11 1.65 12.28
CA LYS A 9 15.95 1.29 11.13
C LYS A 9 16.83 2.45 10.72
N SER A 10 18.12 2.18 10.61
CA SER A 10 19.12 3.14 10.13
C SER A 10 19.74 2.68 8.82
N PHE A 11 20.20 3.63 8.03
CA PHE A 11 21.07 3.40 6.90
C PHE A 11 22.31 4.28 7.11
N ASP A 12 23.46 3.67 7.27
CA ASP A 12 24.70 4.32 7.67
C ASP A 12 24.51 5.16 8.95
N LYS A 13 24.62 6.48 8.85
CA LYS A 13 24.48 7.43 9.97
C LYS A 13 23.09 8.03 10.10
N MET A 14 22.18 7.72 9.18
CA MET A 14 20.85 8.33 9.13
C MET A 14 19.79 7.34 9.63
N LYS A 15 19.09 7.70 10.70
CA LYS A 15 17.91 6.97 11.15
C LYS A 15 16.74 7.26 10.18
N ALA A 16 16.37 6.28 9.39
CA ALA A 16 15.22 6.36 8.49
C ALA A 16 13.89 6.12 9.20
N VAL A 17 13.90 5.29 10.25
CA VAL A 17 12.77 5.03 11.15
C VAL A 17 13.32 5.00 12.57
N ASP A 18 12.69 5.73 13.50
CA ASP A 18 13.14 5.88 14.88
C ASP A 18 12.00 5.67 15.87
N ASN A 19 12.03 4.54 16.54
CA ASN A 19 11.10 4.15 17.62
C ASN A 19 9.61 4.28 17.24
N VAL A 20 9.24 3.78 16.05
CA VAL A 20 7.88 3.86 15.54
C VAL A 20 7.02 2.73 16.10
N SER A 21 5.86 3.09 16.65
CA SER A 21 4.82 2.14 17.07
C SER A 21 3.48 2.56 16.46
N VAL A 22 2.88 1.66 15.69
CA VAL A 22 1.60 1.88 15.00
C VAL A 22 0.82 0.56 14.93
N THR A 23 -0.49 0.64 15.09
CA THR A 23 -1.40 -0.48 14.87
C THR A 23 -2.30 -0.15 13.67
N ILE A 24 -2.30 -1.01 12.67
CA ILE A 24 -3.17 -0.92 11.50
C ILE A 24 -4.30 -1.92 11.68
N ARG A 25 -5.51 -1.40 11.85
CA ARG A 25 -6.72 -2.21 12.05
C ARG A 25 -7.12 -2.93 10.77
N GLU A 26 -7.75 -4.08 10.92
CA GLU A 26 -8.32 -4.80 9.79
C GLU A 26 -9.54 -4.07 9.23
N ASN A 27 -9.81 -4.31 7.97
CA ASN A 27 -10.97 -3.77 7.27
C ASN A 27 -11.08 -2.23 7.35
N THR A 28 -9.93 -1.55 7.33
CA THR A 28 -9.82 -0.09 7.25
C THR A 28 -8.78 0.28 6.19
N VAL A 29 -8.93 1.43 5.56
CA VAL A 29 -7.88 1.99 4.70
C VAL A 29 -6.96 2.85 5.56
N PHE A 30 -5.71 2.41 5.71
CA PHE A 30 -4.71 3.14 6.48
C PHE A 30 -3.79 3.96 5.58
N GLY A 31 -3.73 5.27 5.81
CA GLY A 31 -2.83 6.19 5.12
C GLY A 31 -1.56 6.47 5.92
N LEU A 32 -0.39 6.23 5.35
CA LEU A 32 0.89 6.64 5.91
C LEU A 32 1.38 7.91 5.20
N ILE A 33 1.23 9.06 5.86
CA ILE A 33 1.52 10.39 5.31
C ILE A 33 2.90 10.85 5.78
N GLY A 34 3.61 11.55 4.92
CA GLY A 34 4.87 12.19 5.27
C GLY A 34 5.61 12.73 4.05
N THR A 35 6.49 13.68 4.26
CA THR A 35 7.33 14.24 3.20
C THR A 35 8.26 13.17 2.58
N ASN A 36 8.84 13.47 1.43
CA ASN A 36 9.89 12.61 0.86
C ASN A 36 11.05 12.49 1.85
N GLY A 37 11.56 11.27 2.03
CA GLY A 37 12.58 10.97 3.04
C GLY A 37 12.07 10.80 4.48
N ALA A 38 10.76 10.90 4.74
CA ALA A 38 10.21 10.72 6.09
C ALA A 38 10.29 9.26 6.62
N GLY A 39 10.63 8.28 5.79
CA GLY A 39 10.73 6.86 6.17
C GLY A 39 9.57 5.98 5.73
N LYS A 40 8.56 6.50 5.01
CA LYS A 40 7.35 5.75 4.59
C LYS A 40 7.66 4.44 3.87
N SER A 41 8.44 4.50 2.80
CA SER A 41 8.84 3.31 2.02
C SER A 41 9.65 2.32 2.86
N THR A 42 10.46 2.81 3.82
CA THR A 42 11.20 1.96 4.75
C THR A 42 10.25 1.21 5.67
N VAL A 43 9.25 1.89 6.23
CA VAL A 43 8.20 1.26 7.05
C VAL A 43 7.44 0.21 6.25
N LEU A 44 6.96 0.53 5.03
CA LEU A 44 6.25 -0.44 4.19
C LEU A 44 7.12 -1.65 3.83
N ARG A 45 8.41 -1.47 3.52
CA ARG A 45 9.33 -2.57 3.23
C ARG A 45 9.60 -3.44 4.46
N MET A 46 9.60 -2.87 5.66
CA MET A 46 9.69 -3.65 6.90
C MET A 46 8.40 -4.44 7.16
N ILE A 47 7.21 -3.85 6.94
CA ILE A 47 5.92 -4.56 7.01
C ILE A 47 5.87 -5.69 5.97
N ALA A 48 6.42 -5.47 4.77
CA ALA A 48 6.50 -6.49 3.72
C ALA A 48 7.54 -7.61 4.02
N GLY A 49 8.31 -7.46 5.11
CA GLY A 49 9.40 -8.40 5.45
C GLY A 49 10.54 -8.41 4.43
N VAL A 50 10.71 -7.32 3.67
CA VAL A 50 11.84 -7.09 2.75
C VAL A 50 13.04 -6.52 3.51
N LEU A 51 12.78 -5.70 4.53
CA LEU A 51 13.78 -5.15 5.43
C LEU A 51 13.51 -5.61 6.86
N GLU A 52 14.57 -6.00 7.56
CA GLU A 52 14.51 -6.30 8.98
C GLU A 52 14.70 -5.02 9.81
N PRO A 53 13.86 -4.74 10.82
CA PRO A 53 14.12 -3.68 11.78
C PRO A 53 15.37 -3.99 12.60
N GLU A 54 16.14 -2.98 12.98
CA GLU A 54 17.30 -3.13 13.88
C GLU A 54 16.86 -3.28 15.33
N GLN A 55 15.72 -2.69 15.67
CA GLN A 55 15.07 -2.80 16.98
C GLN A 55 13.56 -2.86 16.80
N GLY A 56 12.89 -3.44 17.79
CA GLY A 56 11.45 -3.62 17.78
C GLY A 56 11.01 -4.83 16.97
N GLU A 57 9.71 -4.97 16.81
CA GLU A 57 9.10 -6.12 16.13
C GLU A 57 7.90 -5.69 15.28
N ILE A 58 7.63 -6.47 14.22
CA ILE A 58 6.46 -6.31 13.36
C ILE A 58 5.73 -7.64 13.31
N ALA A 59 4.43 -7.60 13.60
CA ALA A 59 3.57 -8.78 13.52
C ALA A 59 2.38 -8.53 12.59
N ILE A 60 1.98 -9.57 11.86
CA ILE A 60 0.76 -9.60 11.02
C ILE A 60 -0.12 -10.73 11.55
N ASP A 61 -1.30 -10.38 12.08
CA ASP A 61 -2.22 -11.31 12.73
C ASP A 61 -1.51 -12.16 13.82
N GLY A 62 -0.64 -11.53 14.60
CA GLY A 62 0.14 -12.17 15.66
C GLY A 62 1.36 -12.96 15.17
N LEU A 63 1.61 -13.05 13.87
CA LEU A 63 2.78 -13.74 13.31
C LEU A 63 3.90 -12.72 13.04
N PRO A 64 5.15 -12.96 13.48
CA PRO A 64 6.29 -12.12 13.10
C PRO A 64 6.45 -12.15 11.57
N VAL A 65 6.74 -10.99 10.95
CA VAL A 65 6.75 -10.91 9.49
C VAL A 65 8.09 -11.27 8.87
N PHE A 66 9.20 -10.96 9.56
CA PHE A 66 10.52 -11.23 9.04
C PHE A 66 10.79 -12.74 9.01
N ASP A 67 11.29 -13.24 7.89
CA ASP A 67 11.55 -14.66 7.61
C ASP A 67 10.39 -15.64 7.88
N ASN A 68 9.14 -15.15 7.74
CA ASN A 68 7.93 -15.93 7.99
C ASN A 68 7.02 -15.95 6.76
N MET A 69 6.95 -17.10 6.09
CA MET A 69 6.17 -17.28 4.87
C MET A 69 4.66 -17.18 5.12
N ASP A 70 4.15 -17.62 6.27
CA ASP A 70 2.71 -17.59 6.56
C ASP A 70 2.22 -16.16 6.83
N ALA A 71 3.07 -15.29 7.38
CA ALA A 71 2.80 -13.85 7.44
C ALA A 71 2.88 -13.21 6.05
N LYS A 72 3.90 -13.55 5.24
CA LYS A 72 4.12 -12.96 3.91
C LYS A 72 3.03 -13.33 2.90
N LYS A 73 2.46 -14.53 2.96
CA LYS A 73 1.31 -14.93 2.11
C LYS A 73 0.08 -14.06 2.29
N LYS A 74 -0.04 -13.36 3.43
CA LYS A 74 -1.18 -12.50 3.73
C LYS A 74 -1.06 -11.11 3.12
N LEU A 75 0.09 -10.76 2.54
CA LEU A 75 0.31 -9.43 1.98
C LEU A 75 0.69 -9.47 0.51
N TYR A 76 0.38 -8.34 -0.15
CA TYR A 76 0.88 -7.97 -1.46
C TYR A 76 1.50 -6.57 -1.36
N PHE A 77 2.74 -6.42 -1.81
CA PHE A 77 3.46 -5.14 -1.76
C PHE A 77 3.65 -4.56 -3.16
N ILE A 78 3.19 -3.33 -3.35
CA ILE A 78 3.36 -2.54 -4.58
C ILE A 78 4.35 -1.41 -4.26
N ALA A 79 5.54 -1.49 -4.84
CA ALA A 79 6.54 -0.43 -4.73
C ALA A 79 6.17 0.78 -5.60
N ASP A 80 6.74 1.96 -5.34
CA ASP A 80 6.58 3.17 -6.17
C ASP A 80 6.92 2.92 -7.64
N GLU A 81 7.99 2.17 -7.90
CA GLU A 81 8.32 1.63 -9.21
C GLU A 81 8.04 0.12 -9.26
N PRO A 82 6.85 -0.30 -9.73
CA PRO A 82 6.51 -1.71 -9.77
C PRO A 82 7.40 -2.47 -10.76
N TYR A 83 7.93 -3.60 -10.31
CA TYR A 83 8.71 -4.49 -11.15
C TYR A 83 7.81 -5.41 -11.97
N PHE A 84 8.15 -5.55 -13.25
CA PHE A 84 7.55 -6.51 -14.16
C PHE A 84 8.64 -7.25 -14.92
N PHE A 85 8.41 -8.51 -15.27
CA PHE A 85 9.38 -9.28 -16.04
C PHE A 85 9.66 -8.64 -17.40
N ALA A 86 10.88 -8.81 -17.89
CA ALA A 86 11.26 -8.30 -19.20
C ALA A 86 10.33 -8.88 -20.29
N ASN A 87 9.84 -8.00 -21.18
CA ASN A 87 8.96 -8.38 -22.29
C ASN A 87 7.63 -9.07 -21.92
N CYS A 88 7.22 -9.04 -20.64
CA CYS A 88 5.92 -9.58 -20.22
C CYS A 88 4.75 -8.70 -20.68
N ASN A 89 3.57 -9.29 -20.67
CA ASN A 89 2.27 -8.62 -20.79
C ASN A 89 1.41 -8.95 -19.54
N ALA A 90 0.20 -8.44 -19.47
CA ALA A 90 -0.67 -8.66 -18.32
C ALA A 90 -1.05 -10.15 -18.13
N VAL A 91 -1.16 -10.92 -19.24
CA VAL A 91 -1.44 -12.36 -19.17
C VAL A 91 -0.26 -13.13 -18.57
N ASP A 92 0.97 -12.75 -18.91
CA ASP A 92 2.17 -13.37 -18.36
C ASP A 92 2.26 -13.12 -16.83
N MET A 93 1.95 -11.88 -16.41
CA MET A 93 1.88 -11.53 -15.00
C MET A 93 0.81 -12.32 -14.23
N GLN A 94 -0.39 -12.47 -14.80
CA GLN A 94 -1.47 -13.24 -14.21
C GLN A 94 -1.08 -14.73 -14.02
N LYS A 95 -0.44 -15.35 -15.04
CA LYS A 95 0.04 -16.74 -14.93
C LYS A 95 1.05 -16.92 -13.80
N TYR A 96 1.98 -15.96 -13.65
CA TYR A 96 2.93 -15.96 -12.54
C TYR A 96 2.24 -15.80 -11.19
N LEU A 97 1.32 -14.82 -11.09
CA LEU A 97 0.66 -14.50 -9.82
C LEU A 97 -0.21 -15.65 -9.29
N ILE A 98 -0.87 -16.42 -10.15
CA ILE A 98 -1.60 -17.63 -9.72
C ILE A 98 -0.67 -18.64 -9.05
N SER A 99 0.59 -18.76 -9.48
CA SER A 99 1.54 -19.70 -8.87
C SER A 99 1.97 -19.27 -7.46
N VAL A 100 1.89 -17.97 -7.15
CA VAL A 100 2.28 -17.40 -5.85
C VAL A 100 1.07 -17.18 -4.94
N TYR A 101 -0.06 -16.77 -5.52
CA TYR A 101 -1.32 -16.47 -4.85
C TYR A 101 -2.42 -17.39 -5.37
N PRO A 102 -2.69 -18.53 -4.72
CA PRO A 102 -3.69 -19.50 -5.19
C PRO A 102 -5.12 -18.95 -5.28
N GLU A 103 -5.43 -17.96 -4.44
CA GLU A 103 -6.73 -17.26 -4.39
C GLU A 103 -6.86 -16.14 -5.45
N PHE A 104 -5.95 -16.07 -6.45
CA PHE A 104 -5.96 -15.02 -7.44
C PHE A 104 -7.26 -14.97 -8.25
N ALA A 105 -7.97 -13.83 -8.21
CA ALA A 105 -9.26 -13.63 -8.86
C ALA A 105 -9.09 -13.35 -10.37
N VAL A 106 -9.02 -14.42 -11.17
CA VAL A 106 -8.71 -14.34 -12.62
C VAL A 106 -9.77 -13.58 -13.39
N GLU A 107 -11.05 -13.80 -13.09
CA GLU A 107 -12.16 -13.14 -13.79
C GLU A 107 -12.14 -11.64 -13.50
N ASP A 108 -12.04 -11.24 -12.23
CA ASP A 108 -11.97 -9.85 -11.82
C ASP A 108 -10.74 -9.15 -12.45
N PHE A 109 -9.61 -9.86 -12.54
CA PHE A 109 -8.40 -9.32 -13.17
C PHE A 109 -8.66 -8.88 -14.63
N TYR A 110 -9.29 -9.72 -15.43
CA TYR A 110 -9.59 -9.37 -16.82
C TYR A 110 -10.68 -8.28 -16.93
N ASN A 111 -11.66 -8.30 -16.05
CA ASN A 111 -12.68 -7.25 -15.98
C ASN A 111 -12.07 -5.90 -15.64
N TYR A 112 -11.14 -5.84 -14.67
CA TYR A 112 -10.45 -4.61 -14.33
C TYR A 112 -9.52 -4.13 -15.46
N LEU A 113 -8.82 -5.03 -16.17
CA LEU A 113 -8.03 -4.61 -17.35
C LEU A 113 -8.90 -3.91 -18.39
N VAL A 114 -10.10 -4.43 -18.66
CA VAL A 114 -11.05 -3.81 -19.61
C VAL A 114 -11.52 -2.46 -19.08
N ASN A 115 -11.94 -2.39 -17.82
CA ASN A 115 -12.45 -1.17 -17.20
C ASN A 115 -11.41 -0.03 -17.16
N PHE A 116 -10.12 -0.39 -16.99
CA PHE A 116 -9.02 0.56 -17.00
C PHE A 116 -8.38 0.77 -18.39
N GLY A 117 -8.94 0.17 -19.45
CA GLY A 117 -8.47 0.33 -20.81
C GLY A 117 -7.07 -0.23 -21.07
N LEU A 118 -6.65 -1.25 -20.30
CA LEU A 118 -5.35 -1.89 -20.45
C LEU A 118 -5.44 -3.09 -21.41
N ASP A 119 -4.71 -3.03 -22.52
CA ASP A 119 -4.62 -4.18 -23.43
C ASP A 119 -3.78 -5.29 -22.82
N LYS A 120 -4.44 -6.42 -22.52
CA LYS A 120 -3.82 -7.59 -21.89
C LYS A 120 -2.64 -8.21 -22.66
N LYS A 121 -2.55 -7.99 -23.99
CA LYS A 121 -1.48 -8.53 -24.85
C LYS A 121 -0.35 -7.55 -25.08
N ARG A 122 -0.55 -6.25 -24.83
CA ARG A 122 0.46 -5.23 -25.00
C ARG A 122 1.59 -5.42 -23.99
N LYS A 123 2.84 -5.27 -24.44
CA LYS A 123 4.02 -5.40 -23.59
C LYS A 123 4.06 -4.32 -22.51
N VAL A 124 4.28 -4.72 -21.25
CA VAL A 124 4.28 -3.79 -20.10
C VAL A 124 5.40 -2.75 -20.18
N ASN A 125 6.52 -3.06 -20.82
CA ASN A 125 7.60 -2.10 -21.03
C ASN A 125 7.21 -0.92 -21.95
N THR A 126 6.12 -1.05 -22.73
CA THR A 126 5.56 0.03 -23.56
C THR A 126 4.45 0.82 -22.86
N TYR A 127 4.08 0.46 -21.63
CA TYR A 127 3.11 1.19 -20.82
C TYR A 127 3.71 2.50 -20.31
N SER A 128 2.85 3.52 -20.13
CA SER A 128 3.22 4.71 -19.38
C SER A 128 3.46 4.37 -17.90
N LYS A 129 4.08 5.28 -17.14
CA LYS A 129 4.26 5.12 -15.67
C LYS A 129 2.90 4.88 -14.99
N GLY A 130 1.87 5.65 -15.35
CA GLY A 130 0.51 5.49 -14.81
C GLY A 130 -0.10 4.12 -15.15
N MET A 131 0.00 3.67 -16.41
CA MET A 131 -0.50 2.34 -16.80
C MET A 131 0.20 1.20 -16.08
N ARG A 132 1.50 1.33 -15.77
CA ARG A 132 2.22 0.33 -14.96
C ARG A 132 1.71 0.30 -13.52
N LYS A 133 1.46 1.47 -12.91
CA LYS A 133 0.87 1.56 -11.57
C LYS A 133 -0.55 0.96 -11.53
N GLN A 134 -1.37 1.23 -12.56
CA GLN A 134 -2.69 0.62 -12.69
C GLN A 134 -2.62 -0.91 -12.76
N LEU A 135 -1.75 -1.46 -13.61
CA LEU A 135 -1.58 -2.91 -13.69
C LEU A 135 -1.10 -3.50 -12.36
N ALA A 136 -0.17 -2.84 -11.66
CA ALA A 136 0.30 -3.28 -10.35
C ALA A 136 -0.82 -3.30 -9.29
N LEU A 137 -1.67 -2.26 -9.27
CA LEU A 137 -2.84 -2.21 -8.40
C LEU A 137 -3.83 -3.34 -8.71
N ILE A 138 -4.16 -3.56 -10.00
CA ILE A 138 -5.04 -4.66 -10.41
C ILE A 138 -4.45 -6.01 -9.96
N CYS A 139 -3.16 -6.24 -10.16
CA CYS A 139 -2.48 -7.44 -9.70
C CYS A 139 -2.60 -7.62 -8.19
N GLY A 140 -2.36 -6.56 -7.41
CA GLY A 140 -2.45 -6.59 -5.96
C GLY A 140 -3.87 -6.83 -5.44
N ILE A 141 -4.86 -6.16 -6.02
CA ILE A 141 -6.27 -6.34 -5.69
C ILE A 141 -6.69 -7.78 -5.96
N CYS A 142 -6.35 -8.31 -7.13
CA CYS A 142 -6.73 -9.67 -7.53
C CYS A 142 -5.90 -10.78 -6.86
N SER A 143 -4.82 -10.46 -6.15
CA SER A 143 -3.97 -11.46 -5.51
C SER A 143 -4.67 -12.31 -4.43
N GLY A 144 -5.79 -11.81 -3.88
CA GLY A 144 -6.45 -12.44 -2.74
C GLY A 144 -5.78 -12.12 -1.39
N ALA A 145 -4.66 -11.38 -1.39
CA ALA A 145 -3.97 -11.00 -0.16
C ALA A 145 -4.85 -10.15 0.76
N LYS A 146 -4.80 -10.43 2.06
CA LYS A 146 -5.56 -9.70 3.08
C LYS A 146 -5.08 -8.26 3.24
N TYR A 147 -3.77 -8.03 3.14
CA TYR A 147 -3.16 -6.72 3.28
C TYR A 147 -2.53 -6.29 1.96
N LEU A 148 -2.94 -5.13 1.45
CA LEU A 148 -2.40 -4.53 0.23
C LEU A 148 -1.55 -3.31 0.60
N LEU A 149 -0.24 -3.42 0.49
CA LEU A 149 0.71 -2.34 0.78
C LEU A 149 1.01 -1.57 -0.50
N CYS A 150 0.76 -0.26 -0.51
CA CYS A 150 0.89 0.63 -1.66
C CYS A 150 1.89 1.75 -1.36
N ASP A 151 3.08 1.74 -1.98
CA ASP A 151 4.10 2.78 -1.82
C ASP A 151 3.98 3.78 -2.97
N GLU A 152 3.55 5.02 -2.68
CA GLU A 152 3.35 6.14 -3.64
C GLU A 152 2.57 5.71 -4.92
N THR A 153 1.69 4.73 -4.78
CA THR A 153 1.05 4.08 -5.94
C THR A 153 -0.04 4.97 -6.57
N PHE A 154 -0.61 5.88 -5.78
CA PHE A 154 -1.65 6.81 -6.24
C PHE A 154 -1.08 8.04 -6.91
N ASP A 155 0.22 8.32 -6.74
CA ASP A 155 0.91 9.42 -7.41
C ASP A 155 0.90 9.24 -8.94
N GLY A 156 0.41 10.27 -9.64
CA GLY A 156 0.30 10.27 -11.10
C GLY A 156 -0.91 9.53 -11.66
N LEU A 157 -1.84 9.05 -10.83
CA LEU A 157 -3.15 8.60 -11.26
C LEU A 157 -4.09 9.79 -11.44
N ASP A 158 -4.88 9.78 -12.52
CA ASP A 158 -5.91 10.80 -12.70
C ASP A 158 -7.07 10.65 -11.70
N PRO A 159 -7.87 11.72 -11.47
CA PRO A 159 -8.95 11.69 -10.48
C PRO A 159 -10.01 10.60 -10.73
N VAL A 160 -10.33 10.30 -12.00
CA VAL A 160 -11.32 9.27 -12.35
C VAL A 160 -10.82 7.90 -11.96
N MET A 161 -9.54 7.63 -12.23
CA MET A 161 -8.89 6.39 -11.85
C MET A 161 -8.83 6.21 -10.34
N ARG A 162 -8.49 7.27 -9.59
CA ARG A 162 -8.49 7.23 -8.12
C ARG A 162 -9.87 6.88 -7.57
N GLN A 163 -10.92 7.48 -8.11
CA GLN A 163 -12.29 7.18 -7.70
C GLN A 163 -12.69 5.73 -8.02
N GLY A 164 -12.28 5.22 -9.19
CA GLY A 164 -12.50 3.81 -9.56
C GLY A 164 -11.83 2.84 -8.57
N ILE A 165 -10.55 3.10 -8.24
CA ILE A 165 -9.81 2.27 -7.27
C ILE A 165 -10.44 2.34 -5.86
N LYS A 166 -10.88 3.53 -5.43
CA LYS A 166 -11.61 3.69 -4.16
C LYS A 166 -12.85 2.80 -4.10
N SER A 167 -13.66 2.79 -5.16
CA SER A 167 -14.85 1.95 -5.25
C SER A 167 -14.50 0.46 -5.20
N ILE A 168 -13.41 0.06 -5.86
CA ILE A 168 -12.92 -1.31 -5.82
C ILE A 168 -12.43 -1.67 -4.41
N PHE A 169 -11.70 -0.79 -3.74
CA PHE A 169 -11.26 -1.02 -2.35
C PHE A 169 -12.46 -1.23 -1.43
N ALA A 170 -13.46 -0.37 -1.48
CA ALA A 170 -14.67 -0.50 -0.68
C ALA A 170 -15.36 -1.86 -0.91
N SER A 171 -15.50 -2.29 -2.17
CA SER A 171 -16.09 -3.58 -2.53
C SER A 171 -15.25 -4.76 -2.02
N GLU A 172 -13.92 -4.70 -2.15
CA GLU A 172 -13.02 -5.78 -1.69
C GLU A 172 -12.93 -5.85 -0.16
N MET A 173 -13.02 -4.71 0.52
CA MET A 173 -13.09 -4.64 1.98
C MET A 173 -14.37 -5.30 2.48
N GLU A 174 -15.53 -5.01 1.87
CA GLU A 174 -16.81 -5.63 2.20
C GLU A 174 -16.81 -7.14 1.89
N ARG A 175 -16.31 -7.53 0.72
CA ARG A 175 -16.34 -8.91 0.22
C ARG A 175 -15.43 -9.87 1.00
N ARG A 176 -14.22 -9.45 1.37
CA ARG A 176 -13.18 -10.33 1.93
C ARG A 176 -12.33 -9.72 3.04
N GLY A 177 -12.68 -8.55 3.54
CA GLY A 177 -11.94 -7.88 4.62
C GLY A 177 -10.54 -7.42 4.20
N MET A 178 -10.33 -7.04 2.92
CA MET A 178 -9.06 -6.49 2.47
C MET A 178 -8.71 -5.23 3.27
N THR A 179 -7.45 -5.06 3.58
CA THR A 179 -6.94 -3.91 4.35
C THR A 179 -5.85 -3.21 3.54
N PRO A 180 -6.18 -2.12 2.83
CA PRO A 180 -5.20 -1.30 2.12
C PRO A 180 -4.36 -0.46 3.08
N VAL A 181 -3.04 -0.41 2.84
CA VAL A 181 -2.08 0.46 3.53
C VAL A 181 -1.38 1.31 2.47
N ILE A 182 -1.62 2.61 2.47
CA ILE A 182 -1.22 3.50 1.39
C ILE A 182 -0.24 4.53 1.91
N ALA A 183 1.00 4.52 1.42
CA ALA A 183 1.94 5.59 1.68
C ALA A 183 1.85 6.66 0.58
N SER A 184 1.73 7.93 0.97
CA SER A 184 1.77 9.07 0.07
C SER A 184 2.37 10.30 0.76
N HIS A 185 2.96 11.18 -0.04
CA HIS A 185 3.38 12.51 0.41
C HIS A 185 2.27 13.56 0.19
N ASN A 186 1.17 13.19 -0.46
CA ASN A 186 0.06 14.08 -0.79
C ASN A 186 -1.18 13.75 0.06
N LEU A 187 -1.45 14.58 1.07
CA LEU A 187 -2.59 14.42 1.96
C LEU A 187 -3.91 14.37 1.19
N ARG A 188 -4.09 15.19 0.15
CA ARG A 188 -5.34 15.27 -0.62
C ARG A 188 -5.69 13.95 -1.32
N GLU A 189 -4.69 13.13 -1.66
CA GLU A 189 -4.93 11.82 -2.27
C GLU A 189 -5.50 10.83 -1.27
N LEU A 190 -5.17 10.98 0.01
CA LEU A 190 -5.56 10.08 1.08
C LEU A 190 -6.83 10.53 1.80
N GLU A 191 -7.14 11.84 1.82
CA GLU A 191 -8.33 12.39 2.50
C GLU A 191 -9.65 11.78 2.04
N ASP A 192 -9.73 11.39 0.77
CA ASP A 192 -10.93 10.81 0.19
C ASP A 192 -11.00 9.29 0.29
N ILE A 193 -9.87 8.62 0.63
CA ILE A 193 -9.75 7.17 0.55
C ILE A 193 -9.56 6.55 1.93
N CYS A 194 -8.80 7.19 2.82
CA CYS A 194 -8.39 6.62 4.09
C CYS A 194 -9.40 6.85 5.21
N ASP A 195 -9.53 5.85 6.08
CA ASP A 195 -10.30 5.93 7.33
C ASP A 195 -9.40 6.42 8.47
N HIS A 196 -8.15 5.95 8.47
CA HIS A 196 -7.17 6.22 9.51
C HIS A 196 -5.84 6.66 8.91
N VAL A 197 -5.15 7.59 9.56
CA VAL A 197 -3.87 8.11 9.07
C VAL A 197 -2.80 8.13 10.14
N GLY A 198 -1.58 7.78 9.72
CA GLY A 198 -0.35 7.95 10.48
C GLY A 198 0.54 8.99 9.81
N LEU A 199 0.88 10.07 10.54
CA LEU A 199 1.81 11.09 10.06
C LEU A 199 3.23 10.75 10.46
N LEU A 200 4.08 10.52 9.48
CA LEU A 200 5.51 10.24 9.66
C LEU A 200 6.34 11.50 9.38
N HIS A 201 7.21 11.85 10.31
CA HIS A 201 8.13 12.97 10.16
C HIS A 201 9.51 12.61 10.71
N LYS A 202 10.57 12.81 9.90
CA LYS A 202 11.97 12.51 10.28
C LYS A 202 12.15 11.13 10.95
N GLY A 203 11.48 10.12 10.40
CA GLY A 203 11.56 8.75 10.92
C GLY A 203 10.65 8.42 12.09
N GLY A 204 10.02 9.41 12.75
CA GLY A 204 9.10 9.19 13.87
C GLY A 204 7.63 9.39 13.49
N VAL A 205 6.72 8.75 14.21
CA VAL A 205 5.28 9.00 14.09
C VAL A 205 4.88 10.16 14.99
N LEU A 206 4.42 11.25 14.37
CA LEU A 206 3.92 12.43 15.09
C LEU A 206 2.47 12.26 15.53
N LEU A 207 1.67 11.56 14.73
CA LEU A 207 0.24 11.44 14.91
C LEU A 207 -0.25 10.15 14.27
N SER A 208 -1.14 9.43 14.95
CA SER A 208 -1.93 8.32 14.39
C SER A 208 -3.36 8.47 14.88
N LYS A 209 -4.30 8.83 14.00
CA LYS A 209 -5.70 9.14 14.33
C LYS A 209 -6.66 8.77 13.21
N ASP A 210 -7.92 8.62 13.58
CA ASP A 210 -9.02 8.53 12.63
C ASP A 210 -9.15 9.86 11.86
N LEU A 211 -9.38 9.78 10.56
CA LEU A 211 -9.40 10.97 9.70
C LEU A 211 -10.59 11.87 10.01
N GLU A 212 -11.74 11.30 10.39
CA GLU A 212 -12.92 12.05 10.81
C GLU A 212 -12.65 12.88 12.07
N ASP A 213 -11.97 12.30 13.07
CA ASP A 213 -11.56 13.00 14.28
C ASP A 213 -10.61 14.17 13.98
N MET A 214 -9.75 14.02 12.98
CA MET A 214 -8.86 15.09 12.54
C MET A 214 -9.64 16.23 11.88
N LYS A 215 -10.59 15.93 11.00
CA LYS A 215 -11.43 16.95 10.31
C LYS A 215 -12.26 17.75 11.31
N CYS A 216 -12.79 17.11 12.34
CA CYS A 216 -13.57 17.77 13.39
C CYS A 216 -12.74 18.69 14.31
N ASN A 217 -11.44 18.42 14.46
CA ASN A 217 -10.56 19.14 15.38
C ASN A 217 -9.66 20.20 14.70
N ILE A 218 -9.69 20.34 13.37
CA ILE A 218 -8.95 21.39 12.66
C ILE A 218 -9.82 22.61 12.50
N GLN A 219 -9.61 23.62 13.34
CA GLN A 219 -10.18 24.96 13.16
C GLN A 219 -9.27 25.78 12.23
N LYS A 220 -9.85 26.26 11.12
CA LYS A 220 -9.16 27.19 10.21
C LYS A 220 -9.14 28.58 10.87
N ILE A 221 -8.02 28.96 11.49
CA ILE A 221 -7.81 30.34 11.98
C ILE A 221 -7.36 31.18 10.78
N GLN A 222 -8.22 32.10 10.35
CA GLN A 222 -7.88 33.12 9.36
C GLN A 222 -7.39 34.34 10.12
N CYS A 223 -6.08 34.55 10.18
CA CYS A 223 -5.51 35.81 10.66
C CYS A 223 -5.71 36.88 9.59
N VAL A 224 -6.38 37.98 9.95
CA VAL A 224 -6.54 39.20 9.15
C VAL A 224 -5.37 40.11 9.43
#